data_0bd29fe97158ab29af1af328775d36e6
#
_entry.id   0bd29fe97158ab29af1af328775d36e6
#
_cell.length_a   1.000
_cell.length_b   1.000
_cell.length_c   1.000
_cell.angle_alpha   90.00
_cell.angle_beta   90.00
_cell.angle_gamma   90.00
#
_symmetry.space_group_name_H-M   'P 1'
#
loop_
_entity.id
_entity.type
_entity.pdbx_description
1 polymer ?
#
loop_
_entity_poly.entity_id
_entity_poly.type
_entity_poly.pdbx_seq_one_letter_code
_entity_poly.pdbx_strand_id
1 'polypeptide(L)'
;MKRGQDYSSVQDITALRSALVIREHLGFRRASEVLGVNQSVLSRRVQALEDALGVSLFQRHAGGARPTHAGERFLTEVSQALDLLQHAAAHAGEAGRGEVGRLRLGHVWPVAMGAAGGILRAYRQAVRDVELELVEASASALTTAVLDREIDVALIAYDDAPPTLDRLMLWAEPWLLASPAHAPADPARGWQALRDAPLLCCPSDDWPALQRAISAHGGPQADVRVQRTSREGVMSLVAAGVGLALAPESLAAACGPGVTFTPLPEGFPPLRLAAVWLGGADNPALRRFISQLRLAVQAPAVHSFAAE
;
A
#
# COMPACT_ATOMS: atom_id res chain seq x y z
N MET A 1 30.62 -27.14 22.59
CA MET A 1 29.41 -27.81 22.10
C MET A 1 28.21 -26.90 22.45
N LYS A 2 27.65 -26.15 21.48
CA LYS A 2 26.39 -25.41 21.67
C LYS A 2 25.29 -26.48 21.76
N ARG A 3 24.54 -26.54 22.88
CA ARG A 3 23.32 -27.34 23.00
C ARG A 3 22.40 -26.89 21.84
N GLY A 4 21.95 -27.85 21.03
CA GLY A 4 20.96 -27.60 20.00
C GLY A 4 19.74 -26.98 20.68
N GLN A 5 19.40 -25.76 20.30
CA GLN A 5 18.16 -25.12 20.73
C GLN A 5 17.02 -26.02 20.23
N ASP A 6 16.22 -26.53 21.16
CA ASP A 6 15.01 -27.27 20.84
C ASP A 6 13.93 -26.25 20.41
N TYR A 7 13.75 -26.08 19.10
CA TYR A 7 12.75 -25.20 18.51
C TYR A 7 11.34 -25.82 18.45
N SER A 8 11.09 -26.95 19.10
CA SER A 8 9.77 -27.61 19.07
C SER A 8 8.64 -26.68 19.55
N SER A 9 8.91 -25.87 20.58
CA SER A 9 7.96 -24.90 21.10
C SER A 9 7.72 -23.70 20.15
N VAL A 10 8.71 -23.35 19.30
CA VAL A 10 8.58 -22.32 18.27
C VAL A 10 7.73 -22.82 17.09
N GLN A 11 7.62 -24.15 16.93
CA GLN A 11 6.77 -24.78 15.91
C GLN A 11 5.33 -24.98 16.38
N ASP A 12 5.01 -24.71 17.67
CA ASP A 12 3.64 -24.76 18.16
C ASP A 12 2.83 -23.53 17.70
N ILE A 13 2.09 -23.71 16.62
CA ILE A 13 1.19 -22.68 16.06
C ILE A 13 0.22 -22.14 17.12
N THR A 14 -0.20 -22.98 18.08
CA THR A 14 -1.10 -22.57 19.15
C THR A 14 -0.43 -21.59 20.10
N ALA A 15 0.84 -21.81 20.42
CA ALA A 15 1.63 -20.88 21.24
C ALA A 15 1.86 -19.56 20.51
N LEU A 16 2.21 -19.60 19.21
CA LEU A 16 2.40 -18.42 18.37
C LEU A 16 1.12 -17.58 18.26
N ARG A 17 -0.01 -18.21 17.96
CA ARG A 17 -1.33 -17.53 17.93
C ARG A 17 -1.70 -16.93 19.29
N SER A 18 -1.42 -17.66 20.36
CA SER A 18 -1.66 -17.17 21.72
C SER A 18 -0.88 -15.89 22.00
N ALA A 19 0.39 -15.82 21.58
CA ALA A 19 1.21 -14.64 21.75
C ALA A 19 0.71 -13.44 20.92
N LEU A 20 0.24 -13.67 19.68
CA LEU A 20 -0.36 -12.61 18.87
C LEU A 20 -1.63 -12.03 19.51
N VAL A 21 -2.52 -12.87 20.02
CA VAL A 21 -3.76 -12.41 20.69
C VAL A 21 -3.42 -11.63 21.97
N ILE A 22 -2.37 -12.00 22.72
CA ILE A 22 -1.91 -11.23 23.88
C ILE A 22 -1.40 -9.83 23.44
N ARG A 23 -0.66 -9.73 22.32
CA ARG A 23 -0.21 -8.46 21.75
C ARG A 23 -1.40 -7.57 21.42
N GLU A 24 -2.38 -8.11 20.71
CA GLU A 24 -3.58 -7.38 20.26
C GLU A 24 -4.41 -6.84 21.41
N HIS A 25 -4.65 -7.69 22.43
CA HIS A 25 -5.50 -7.33 23.58
C HIS A 25 -4.73 -6.73 24.77
N LEU A 26 -3.42 -6.53 24.63
CA LEU A 26 -2.54 -5.91 25.62
C LEU A 26 -2.60 -6.56 27.02
N GLY A 27 -2.89 -7.87 27.07
CA GLY A 27 -2.95 -8.58 28.34
C GLY A 27 -3.42 -10.02 28.28
N PHE A 28 -2.85 -10.83 29.19
CA PHE A 28 -3.12 -12.27 29.29
C PHE A 28 -4.57 -12.60 29.64
N ARG A 29 -5.20 -11.81 30.50
CA ARG A 29 -6.59 -12.03 30.94
C ARG A 29 -7.54 -11.86 29.76
N ARG A 30 -7.47 -10.73 29.07
CA ARG A 30 -8.35 -10.46 27.89
C ARG A 30 -8.12 -11.49 26.79
N ALA A 31 -6.84 -11.81 26.50
CA ALA A 31 -6.51 -12.83 25.52
C ALA A 31 -7.06 -14.21 25.90
N SER A 32 -7.05 -14.59 27.19
CA SER A 32 -7.62 -15.87 27.66
C SER A 32 -9.15 -15.93 27.47
N GLU A 33 -9.83 -14.82 27.70
CA GLU A 33 -11.27 -14.68 27.47
C GLU A 33 -11.60 -14.87 25.97
N VAL A 34 -10.84 -14.19 25.08
CA VAL A 34 -11.02 -14.30 23.61
C VAL A 34 -10.73 -15.71 23.10
N LEU A 35 -9.67 -16.35 23.60
CA LEU A 35 -9.27 -17.69 23.18
C LEU A 35 -10.08 -18.83 23.85
N GLY A 36 -10.92 -18.52 24.84
CA GLY A 36 -11.69 -19.52 25.58
C GLY A 36 -10.83 -20.50 26.39
N VAL A 37 -9.64 -20.07 26.85
CA VAL A 37 -8.71 -20.89 27.61
C VAL A 37 -8.38 -20.26 28.98
N ASN A 38 -7.94 -21.08 29.93
CA ASN A 38 -7.52 -20.56 31.24
C ASN A 38 -6.25 -19.71 31.09
N GLN A 39 -6.18 -18.57 31.78
CA GLN A 39 -5.02 -17.67 31.77
C GLN A 39 -3.71 -18.39 32.14
N SER A 40 -3.76 -19.38 33.05
CA SER A 40 -2.59 -20.18 33.44
C SER A 40 -2.05 -21.06 32.29
N VAL A 41 -2.94 -21.57 31.44
CA VAL A 41 -2.55 -22.32 30.23
C VAL A 41 -1.89 -21.38 29.22
N LEU A 42 -2.49 -20.21 28.99
CA LEU A 42 -1.97 -19.19 28.11
C LEU A 42 -0.58 -18.71 28.56
N SER A 43 -0.42 -18.46 29.87
CA SER A 43 0.87 -18.04 30.44
C SER A 43 1.95 -19.10 30.28
N ARG A 44 1.62 -20.40 30.47
CA ARG A 44 2.58 -21.50 30.27
C ARG A 44 2.99 -21.65 28.80
N ARG A 45 2.06 -21.49 27.85
CA ARG A 45 2.38 -21.56 26.43
C ARG A 45 3.37 -20.47 26.01
N VAL A 46 3.12 -19.24 26.47
CA VAL A 46 4.04 -18.13 26.17
C VAL A 46 5.37 -18.29 26.86
N GLN A 47 5.38 -18.75 28.13
CA GLN A 47 6.63 -19.00 28.83
C GLN A 47 7.48 -20.05 28.11
N ALA A 48 6.90 -21.16 27.64
CA ALA A 48 7.61 -22.18 26.87
C ALA A 48 8.17 -21.62 25.56
N LEU A 49 7.45 -20.68 24.91
CA LEU A 49 7.93 -20.01 23.72
C LEU A 49 9.10 -19.07 24.03
N GLU A 50 9.02 -18.27 25.10
CA GLU A 50 10.09 -17.38 25.57
C GLU A 50 11.35 -18.18 25.97
N ASP A 51 11.17 -19.31 26.65
CA ASP A 51 12.26 -20.21 27.05
C ASP A 51 12.98 -20.80 25.82
N ALA A 52 12.21 -21.21 24.80
CA ALA A 52 12.78 -21.74 23.55
C ALA A 52 13.53 -20.69 22.74
N LEU A 53 13.05 -19.46 22.75
CA LEU A 53 13.69 -18.34 22.07
C LEU A 53 14.86 -17.73 22.87
N GLY A 54 14.91 -17.98 24.16
CA GLY A 54 15.91 -17.42 25.07
C GLY A 54 15.74 -15.92 25.32
N VAL A 55 14.55 -15.36 25.01
CA VAL A 55 14.23 -13.93 25.19
C VAL A 55 12.79 -13.77 25.64
N SER A 56 12.54 -12.75 26.48
CA SER A 56 11.17 -12.38 26.87
C SER A 56 10.47 -11.64 25.74
N LEU A 57 9.29 -12.11 25.35
CA LEU A 57 8.45 -11.48 24.36
C LEU A 57 7.56 -10.39 24.97
N PHE A 58 7.22 -10.52 26.26
CA PHE A 58 6.33 -9.58 26.94
C PHE A 58 6.91 -9.05 28.24
N GLN A 59 6.61 -7.78 28.50
CA GLN A 59 6.79 -7.13 29.83
C GLN A 59 5.44 -7.02 30.49
N ARG A 60 5.35 -7.52 31.75
CA ARG A 60 4.14 -7.39 32.58
C ARG A 60 4.21 -6.08 33.36
N HIS A 61 3.09 -5.37 33.42
CA HIS A 61 2.93 -4.14 34.20
C HIS A 61 1.53 -4.08 34.80
N ALA A 62 1.26 -3.09 35.67
CA ALA A 62 -0.02 -2.97 36.39
C ALA A 62 -1.25 -2.86 35.45
N GLY A 63 -1.07 -2.39 34.21
CA GLY A 63 -2.12 -2.26 33.19
C GLY A 63 -2.23 -3.43 32.21
N GLY A 64 -1.45 -4.52 32.38
CA GLY A 64 -1.50 -5.67 31.48
C GLY A 64 -0.13 -6.20 31.03
N ALA A 65 -0.01 -6.55 29.75
CA ALA A 65 1.24 -7.00 29.14
C ALA A 65 1.47 -6.24 27.82
N ARG A 66 2.71 -5.81 27.62
CA ARG A 66 3.15 -5.19 26.35
C ARG A 66 4.30 -5.98 25.76
N PRO A 67 4.41 -6.07 24.44
CA PRO A 67 5.57 -6.66 23.81
C PRO A 67 6.87 -5.94 24.21
N THR A 68 7.95 -6.69 24.36
CA THR A 68 9.32 -6.15 24.40
C THR A 68 9.73 -5.71 22.97
N HIS A 69 10.85 -5.03 22.82
CA HIS A 69 11.39 -4.72 21.49
C HIS A 69 11.66 -6.00 20.67
N ALA A 70 12.23 -7.03 21.30
CA ALA A 70 12.42 -8.34 20.67
C ALA A 70 11.08 -9.02 20.37
N GLY A 71 10.11 -8.92 21.30
CA GLY A 71 8.76 -9.44 21.14
C GLY A 71 8.02 -8.82 19.97
N GLU A 72 8.08 -7.49 19.80
CA GLU A 72 7.40 -6.82 18.70
C GLU A 72 7.94 -7.29 17.33
N ARG A 73 9.26 -7.34 17.17
CA ARG A 73 9.87 -7.87 15.94
C ARG A 73 9.48 -9.30 15.67
N PHE A 74 9.65 -10.18 16.65
CA PHE A 74 9.30 -11.59 16.53
C PHE A 74 7.83 -11.80 16.20
N LEU A 75 6.91 -11.12 16.89
CA LEU A 75 5.47 -11.27 16.67
C LEU A 75 5.02 -10.70 15.34
N THR A 76 5.72 -9.70 14.79
CA THR A 76 5.48 -9.21 13.43
C THR A 76 5.85 -10.28 12.40
N GLU A 77 7.03 -10.87 12.50
CA GLU A 77 7.48 -11.96 11.62
C GLU A 77 6.58 -13.21 11.75
N VAL A 78 6.15 -13.55 12.96
CA VAL A 78 5.21 -14.65 13.23
C VAL A 78 3.85 -14.41 12.59
N SER A 79 3.32 -13.19 12.69
CA SER A 79 2.05 -12.83 12.03
C SER A 79 2.12 -13.11 10.54
N GLN A 80 3.17 -12.63 9.88
CA GLN A 80 3.41 -12.85 8.45
C GLN A 80 3.53 -14.35 8.10
N ALA A 81 4.25 -15.12 8.92
CA ALA A 81 4.42 -16.57 8.71
C ALA A 81 3.09 -17.32 8.88
N LEU A 82 2.26 -16.94 9.85
CA LEU A 82 0.95 -17.56 10.05
C LEU A 82 -0.05 -17.17 8.95
N ASP A 83 0.00 -15.95 8.45
CA ASP A 83 -0.76 -15.53 7.29
C ASP A 83 -0.37 -16.37 6.07
N LEU A 84 0.91 -16.59 5.84
CA LEU A 84 1.40 -17.46 4.76
C LEU A 84 0.92 -18.91 4.92
N LEU A 85 0.95 -19.46 6.12
CA LEU A 85 0.42 -20.79 6.40
C LEU A 85 -1.10 -20.89 6.20
N GLN A 86 -1.84 -19.87 6.58
CA GLN A 86 -3.28 -19.79 6.32
C GLN A 86 -3.57 -19.74 4.82
N HIS A 87 -2.82 -18.93 4.07
CA HIS A 87 -2.88 -18.93 2.62
C HIS A 87 -2.59 -20.33 2.04
N ALA A 88 -1.52 -20.98 2.48
CA ALA A 88 -1.18 -22.31 2.02
C ALA A 88 -2.27 -23.36 2.34
N ALA A 89 -2.84 -23.31 3.55
CA ALA A 89 -3.91 -24.22 3.98
C ALA A 89 -5.23 -23.98 3.25
N ALA A 90 -5.61 -22.72 3.05
CA ALA A 90 -6.83 -22.36 2.30
C ALA A 90 -6.73 -22.78 0.82
N HIS A 91 -5.53 -22.82 0.26
CA HIS A 91 -5.30 -23.14 -1.15
C HIS A 91 -4.91 -24.58 -1.44
N ALA A 92 -4.63 -25.40 -0.41
CA ALA A 92 -4.27 -26.80 -0.61
C ALA A 92 -5.34 -27.64 -1.33
N GLY A 93 -6.61 -27.23 -1.26
CA GLY A 93 -7.73 -27.89 -1.95
C GLY A 93 -8.13 -27.27 -3.30
N GLU A 94 -7.72 -26.03 -3.58
CA GLU A 94 -8.12 -25.27 -4.77
C GLU A 94 -6.91 -24.73 -5.53
N ALA A 95 -5.77 -25.30 -5.23
CA ALA A 95 -4.46 -24.90 -5.72
C ALA A 95 -4.33 -25.03 -7.24
N GLY A 96 -4.67 -24.01 -7.95
CA GLY A 96 -4.36 -23.93 -9.39
C GLY A 96 -5.13 -22.89 -10.17
N ARG A 97 -6.32 -22.51 -9.76
CA ARG A 97 -7.20 -21.69 -10.61
C ARG A 97 -7.30 -20.20 -10.23
N GLY A 98 -6.91 -19.77 -9.04
CA GLY A 98 -7.02 -18.37 -8.61
C GLY A 98 -8.46 -17.81 -8.66
N GLU A 99 -9.44 -18.69 -8.50
CA GLU A 99 -10.86 -18.36 -8.52
C GLU A 99 -11.39 -18.02 -7.13
N VAL A 100 -10.72 -18.54 -6.11
CA VAL A 100 -10.98 -18.31 -4.68
C VAL A 100 -9.69 -17.91 -4.01
N GLY A 101 -9.75 -17.06 -3.01
CA GLY A 101 -8.59 -16.63 -2.24
C GLY A 101 -8.63 -15.16 -1.88
N ARG A 102 -7.46 -14.57 -1.65
CA ARG A 102 -7.30 -13.16 -1.26
C ARG A 102 -6.23 -12.50 -2.11
N LEU A 103 -6.49 -11.28 -2.55
CA LEU A 103 -5.52 -10.40 -3.20
C LEU A 103 -5.41 -9.11 -2.40
N ARG A 104 -4.23 -8.84 -1.86
CA ARG A 104 -3.89 -7.60 -1.16
C ARG A 104 -3.17 -6.69 -2.13
N LEU A 105 -3.85 -5.61 -2.53
CA LEU A 105 -3.38 -4.65 -3.51
C LEU A 105 -3.03 -3.33 -2.84
N GLY A 106 -1.74 -2.96 -2.83
CA GLY A 106 -1.27 -1.65 -2.44
C GLY A 106 -1.42 -0.63 -3.57
N HIS A 107 -1.71 0.61 -3.23
CA HIS A 107 -1.78 1.69 -4.22
C HIS A 107 -1.38 3.04 -3.62
N VAL A 108 -0.75 3.88 -4.45
CA VAL A 108 -0.39 5.25 -4.07
C VAL A 108 -1.50 6.22 -4.44
N TRP A 109 -2.16 6.01 -5.58
CA TRP A 109 -3.23 6.86 -6.11
C TRP A 109 -4.57 6.13 -6.11
N PRO A 110 -5.71 6.87 -6.11
CA PRO A 110 -7.02 6.26 -6.18
C PRO A 110 -7.15 5.28 -7.36
N VAL A 111 -7.47 4.01 -7.06
CA VAL A 111 -7.57 2.95 -8.07
C VAL A 111 -9.01 2.67 -8.52
N ALA A 112 -9.98 3.40 -7.99
CA ALA A 112 -11.39 3.20 -8.35
C ALA A 112 -11.78 3.83 -9.69
N MET A 113 -10.96 4.76 -10.20
CA MET A 113 -11.23 5.57 -11.38
C MET A 113 -10.24 5.28 -12.51
N GLY A 114 -10.52 5.81 -13.69
CA GLY A 114 -9.63 5.69 -14.84
C GLY A 114 -9.36 4.23 -15.25
N ALA A 115 -8.18 4.00 -15.80
CA ALA A 115 -7.72 2.68 -16.27
C ALA A 115 -7.64 1.65 -15.13
N ALA A 116 -7.15 2.05 -13.96
CA ALA A 116 -7.08 1.17 -12.79
C ALA A 116 -8.46 0.67 -12.37
N GLY A 117 -9.46 1.54 -12.32
CA GLY A 117 -10.84 1.17 -11.99
C GLY A 117 -11.46 0.21 -13.02
N GLY A 118 -11.14 0.38 -14.29
CA GLY A 118 -11.53 -0.55 -15.36
C GLY A 118 -10.95 -1.95 -15.13
N ILE A 119 -9.67 -2.03 -14.83
CA ILE A 119 -8.97 -3.29 -14.55
C ILE A 119 -9.54 -3.98 -13.30
N LEU A 120 -9.73 -3.23 -12.21
CA LEU A 120 -10.31 -3.79 -10.99
C LEU A 120 -11.73 -4.32 -11.21
N ARG A 121 -12.57 -3.60 -11.98
CA ARG A 121 -13.92 -4.09 -12.34
C ARG A 121 -13.84 -5.37 -13.15
N ALA A 122 -12.98 -5.43 -14.17
CA ALA A 122 -12.79 -6.61 -14.99
C ALA A 122 -12.29 -7.81 -14.14
N TYR A 123 -11.35 -7.56 -13.23
CA TYR A 123 -10.86 -8.59 -12.30
C TYR A 123 -11.98 -9.12 -11.41
N ARG A 124 -12.76 -8.24 -10.78
CA ARG A 124 -13.89 -8.61 -9.92
C ARG A 124 -14.98 -9.39 -10.66
N GLN A 125 -15.21 -9.08 -11.94
CA GLN A 125 -16.15 -9.84 -12.77
C GLN A 125 -15.63 -11.24 -13.11
N ALA A 126 -14.32 -11.37 -13.32
CA ALA A 126 -13.68 -12.64 -13.67
C ALA A 126 -13.45 -13.58 -12.48
N VAL A 127 -13.34 -13.02 -11.25
CA VAL A 127 -13.08 -13.79 -10.01
C VAL A 127 -13.93 -13.24 -8.86
N ARG A 128 -15.12 -13.79 -8.72
CA ARG A 128 -16.10 -13.30 -7.73
C ARG A 128 -15.75 -13.68 -6.30
N ASP A 129 -15.06 -14.81 -6.13
CA ASP A 129 -14.78 -15.41 -4.83
C ASP A 129 -13.35 -15.09 -4.32
N VAL A 130 -12.65 -14.15 -4.97
CA VAL A 130 -11.41 -13.57 -4.45
C VAL A 130 -11.75 -12.37 -3.57
N GLU A 131 -11.34 -12.41 -2.32
CA GLU A 131 -11.37 -11.26 -1.42
C GLU A 131 -10.31 -10.25 -1.88
N LEU A 132 -10.75 -9.03 -2.20
CA LEU A 132 -9.84 -7.93 -2.58
C LEU A 132 -9.69 -6.98 -1.39
N GLU A 133 -8.47 -6.87 -0.89
CA GLU A 133 -8.08 -5.88 0.12
C GLU A 133 -7.25 -4.78 -0.53
N LEU A 134 -7.61 -3.53 -0.28
CA LEU A 134 -6.90 -2.35 -0.77
C LEU A 134 -6.14 -1.67 0.37
N VAL A 135 -4.87 -1.34 0.13
CA VAL A 135 -3.99 -0.66 1.08
C VAL A 135 -3.45 0.60 0.43
N GLU A 136 -3.84 1.78 0.93
CA GLU A 136 -3.28 3.05 0.47
C GLU A 136 -2.10 3.46 1.36
N ALA A 137 -0.94 3.69 0.75
CA ALA A 137 0.26 4.17 1.45
C ALA A 137 1.24 4.82 0.46
N SER A 138 2.38 5.33 0.97
CA SER A 138 3.48 5.81 0.13
C SER A 138 4.15 4.68 -0.65
N ALA A 139 4.78 5.00 -1.80
CA ALA A 139 5.48 4.01 -2.62
C ALA A 139 6.53 3.22 -1.82
N SER A 140 7.28 3.89 -0.93
CA SER A 140 8.28 3.25 -0.07
C SER A 140 7.66 2.27 0.93
N ALA A 141 6.55 2.65 1.58
CA ALA A 141 5.85 1.78 2.52
C ALA A 141 5.25 0.57 1.80
N LEU A 142 4.63 0.76 0.62
CA LEU A 142 4.08 -0.32 -0.20
C LEU A 142 5.17 -1.27 -0.69
N THR A 143 6.33 -0.74 -1.08
CA THR A 143 7.48 -1.56 -1.50
C THR A 143 7.96 -2.46 -0.37
N THR A 144 8.08 -1.90 0.84
CA THR A 144 8.42 -2.68 2.05
C THR A 144 7.37 -3.75 2.31
N ALA A 145 6.08 -3.39 2.27
CA ALA A 145 4.98 -4.31 2.50
C ALA A 145 4.93 -5.48 1.47
N VAL A 146 5.34 -5.23 0.20
CA VAL A 146 5.50 -6.30 -0.80
C VAL A 146 6.66 -7.22 -0.45
N LEU A 147 7.83 -6.66 -0.06
CA LEU A 147 9.00 -7.44 0.34
C LEU A 147 8.72 -8.30 1.59
N ASP A 148 7.98 -7.73 2.55
CA ASP A 148 7.58 -8.41 3.79
C ASP A 148 6.35 -9.31 3.61
N ARG A 149 5.82 -9.43 2.39
CA ARG A 149 4.62 -10.24 2.05
C ARG A 149 3.35 -9.81 2.79
N GLU A 150 3.30 -8.60 3.27
CA GLU A 150 2.09 -8.01 3.86
C GLU A 150 1.03 -7.71 2.80
N ILE A 151 1.47 -7.31 1.59
CA ILE A 151 0.64 -7.17 0.40
C ILE A 151 1.21 -8.00 -0.75
N ASP A 152 0.37 -8.36 -1.71
CA ASP A 152 0.73 -9.25 -2.81
C ASP A 152 1.29 -8.48 -4.02
N VAL A 153 0.77 -7.29 -4.27
CA VAL A 153 1.13 -6.42 -5.40
C VAL A 153 0.92 -4.97 -5.01
N ALA A 154 1.74 -4.06 -5.54
CA ALA A 154 1.52 -2.63 -5.39
C ALA A 154 1.49 -1.93 -6.75
N LEU A 155 0.61 -0.92 -6.88
CA LEU A 155 0.57 0.03 -7.98
C LEU A 155 1.29 1.31 -7.55
N ILE A 156 2.47 1.54 -8.12
CA ILE A 156 3.36 2.66 -7.78
C ILE A 156 3.89 3.33 -9.07
N ALA A 157 4.59 4.46 -8.91
CA ALA A 157 5.32 5.01 -10.04
C ALA A 157 6.43 4.04 -10.47
N TYR A 158 6.61 3.89 -11.79
CA TYR A 158 7.60 2.96 -12.36
C TYR A 158 9.02 3.27 -11.87
N ASP A 159 9.33 4.54 -11.71
CA ASP A 159 10.65 5.01 -11.30
C ASP A 159 10.93 4.75 -9.80
N ASP A 160 9.89 4.54 -8.99
CA ASP A 160 9.99 4.18 -7.57
C ASP A 160 10.15 2.66 -7.37
N ALA A 161 10.01 1.87 -8.44
CA ALA A 161 10.07 0.42 -8.39
C ALA A 161 11.50 -0.09 -8.14
N PRO A 162 11.80 -0.76 -7.02
CA PRO A 162 13.13 -1.27 -6.76
C PRO A 162 13.45 -2.45 -7.70
N PRO A 163 14.73 -2.64 -8.07
CA PRO A 163 15.14 -3.71 -8.98
C PRO A 163 14.96 -5.12 -8.39
N THR A 164 14.73 -5.23 -7.10
CA THR A 164 14.52 -6.49 -6.39
C THR A 164 13.12 -7.06 -6.56
N LEU A 165 12.16 -6.28 -7.05
CA LEU A 165 10.80 -6.69 -7.32
C LEU A 165 10.59 -6.91 -8.81
N ASP A 166 9.77 -7.89 -9.16
CA ASP A 166 9.21 -8.00 -10.48
C ASP A 166 8.30 -6.81 -10.76
N ARG A 167 8.28 -6.34 -11.99
CA ARG A 167 7.49 -5.17 -12.37
C ARG A 167 6.90 -5.30 -13.75
N LEU A 168 5.72 -4.73 -13.92
CA LEU A 168 5.02 -4.59 -15.18
C LEU A 168 4.66 -3.12 -15.36
N MET A 169 5.21 -2.49 -16.42
CA MET A 169 4.75 -1.17 -16.83
C MET A 169 3.29 -1.26 -17.28
N LEU A 170 2.44 -0.39 -16.75
CA LEU A 170 1.00 -0.41 -17.01
C LEU A 170 0.64 0.64 -18.08
N TRP A 171 0.66 1.92 -17.70
CA TRP A 171 0.39 3.05 -18.58
C TRP A 171 1.13 4.30 -18.09
N ALA A 172 1.08 5.33 -18.87
CA ALA A 172 1.53 6.67 -18.50
C ALA A 172 0.35 7.63 -18.56
N GLU A 173 0.27 8.55 -17.62
CA GLU A 173 -0.75 9.58 -17.57
C GLU A 173 -0.12 10.96 -17.31
N PRO A 174 -0.68 12.04 -17.87
CA PRO A 174 -0.15 13.37 -17.65
C PRO A 174 -0.35 13.83 -16.21
N TRP A 175 0.58 14.65 -15.75
CA TRP A 175 0.36 15.47 -14.56
C TRP A 175 -0.42 16.72 -14.92
N LEU A 176 -1.35 17.11 -14.07
CA LEU A 176 -2.16 18.30 -14.17
C LEU A 176 -1.91 19.20 -12.96
N LEU A 177 -2.01 20.49 -13.16
CA LEU A 177 -2.02 21.49 -12.09
C LEU A 177 -3.46 21.68 -11.62
N ALA A 178 -3.72 21.33 -10.37
CA ALA A 178 -5.00 21.53 -9.70
C ALA A 178 -5.03 22.94 -9.10
N SER A 179 -6.07 23.70 -9.39
CA SER A 179 -6.32 25.06 -8.91
C SER A 179 -7.80 25.25 -8.51
N PRO A 180 -8.14 26.26 -7.67
CA PRO A 180 -9.52 26.52 -7.31
C PRO A 180 -10.37 26.84 -8.53
N ALA A 181 -11.58 26.27 -8.64
CA ALA A 181 -12.46 26.54 -9.78
C ALA A 181 -12.90 28.01 -9.88
N HIS A 182 -12.94 28.72 -8.76
CA HIS A 182 -13.27 30.16 -8.74
C HIS A 182 -12.09 31.08 -9.08
N ALA A 183 -10.87 30.55 -9.14
CA ALA A 183 -9.63 31.22 -9.51
C ALA A 183 -8.71 30.25 -10.26
N PRO A 184 -9.08 29.80 -11.46
CA PRO A 184 -8.33 28.79 -12.19
C PRO A 184 -6.94 29.30 -12.59
N ALA A 185 -5.95 28.42 -12.56
CA ALA A 185 -4.64 28.73 -13.08
C ALA A 185 -4.71 28.94 -14.60
N ASP A 186 -4.10 30.02 -15.09
CA ASP A 186 -4.02 30.29 -16.52
C ASP A 186 -2.99 29.36 -17.19
N PRO A 187 -3.42 28.51 -18.14
CA PRO A 187 -2.50 27.62 -18.85
C PRO A 187 -1.34 28.35 -19.55
N ALA A 188 -1.58 29.58 -20.04
CA ALA A 188 -0.57 30.38 -20.71
C ALA A 188 0.57 30.83 -19.79
N ARG A 189 0.34 30.84 -18.48
CA ARG A 189 1.35 31.19 -17.49
C ARG A 189 2.33 30.03 -17.17
N GLY A 190 2.01 28.81 -17.58
CA GLY A 190 2.85 27.64 -17.37
C GLY A 190 3.33 27.53 -15.91
N TRP A 191 4.64 27.42 -15.70
CA TRP A 191 5.25 27.33 -14.36
C TRP A 191 5.11 28.57 -13.48
N GLN A 192 4.71 29.73 -14.01
CA GLN A 192 4.57 30.95 -13.23
C GLN A 192 3.52 30.82 -12.12
N ALA A 193 2.48 30.01 -12.34
CA ALA A 193 1.46 29.76 -11.33
C ALA A 193 2.04 29.22 -10.00
N LEU A 194 3.11 28.43 -10.06
CA LEU A 194 3.77 27.88 -8.87
C LEU A 194 4.58 28.93 -8.06
N ARG A 195 4.73 30.15 -8.57
CA ARG A 195 5.39 31.25 -7.84
C ARG A 195 4.40 32.06 -7.03
N ASP A 196 3.12 32.03 -7.41
CA ASP A 196 2.10 32.91 -6.86
C ASP A 196 1.31 32.28 -5.70
N ALA A 197 1.37 30.95 -5.58
CA ALA A 197 0.65 30.23 -4.54
C ALA A 197 1.45 29.00 -4.05
N PRO A 198 1.28 28.58 -2.79
CA PRO A 198 1.94 27.40 -2.26
C PRO A 198 1.45 26.15 -2.97
N LEU A 199 2.35 25.19 -3.15
CA LEU A 199 2.05 23.87 -3.66
C LEU A 199 1.77 22.91 -2.49
N LEU A 200 0.54 22.44 -2.41
CA LEU A 200 0.08 21.54 -1.37
C LEU A 200 0.36 20.09 -1.78
N CYS A 201 0.89 19.30 -0.88
CA CYS A 201 1.07 17.86 -1.07
C CYS A 201 0.69 17.08 0.18
N CYS A 202 0.40 15.79 0.03
CA CYS A 202 0.20 14.88 1.16
C CYS A 202 1.52 14.17 1.54
N PRO A 203 1.61 13.54 2.73
CA PRO A 203 2.83 12.89 3.20
C PRO A 203 3.28 11.70 2.33
N SER A 204 2.36 11.13 1.54
CA SER A 204 2.64 10.01 0.64
C SER A 204 3.18 10.43 -0.73
N ASP A 205 3.26 11.72 -1.03
CA ASP A 205 3.81 12.22 -2.29
C ASP A 205 5.35 12.22 -2.23
N ASP A 206 6.00 11.74 -3.29
CA ASP A 206 7.45 11.91 -3.46
C ASP A 206 7.75 13.31 -4.00
N TRP A 207 7.62 14.29 -3.11
CA TRP A 207 7.87 15.67 -3.45
C TRP A 207 9.28 15.92 -4.00
N PRO A 208 10.37 15.38 -3.41
CA PRO A 208 11.71 15.58 -3.95
C PRO A 208 11.87 15.15 -5.41
N ALA A 209 11.26 14.04 -5.82
CA ALA A 209 11.27 13.59 -7.22
C ALA A 209 10.51 14.55 -8.13
N LEU A 210 9.31 14.95 -7.73
CA LEU A 210 8.51 15.94 -8.47
C LEU A 210 9.23 17.29 -8.60
N GLN A 211 9.88 17.80 -7.54
CA GLN A 211 10.63 19.05 -7.60
C GLN A 211 11.82 18.94 -8.57
N ARG A 212 12.53 17.82 -8.57
CA ARG A 212 13.62 17.60 -9.55
C ARG A 212 13.07 17.63 -10.98
N ALA A 213 11.94 16.97 -11.23
CA ALA A 213 11.30 16.99 -12.54
C ALA A 213 10.86 18.39 -12.96
N ILE A 214 10.22 19.16 -12.06
CA ILE A 214 9.83 20.56 -12.30
C ILE A 214 11.06 21.40 -12.67
N SER A 215 12.14 21.31 -11.88
CA SER A 215 13.37 22.08 -12.11
C SER A 215 14.05 21.71 -13.43
N ALA A 216 14.09 20.43 -13.77
CA ALA A 216 14.65 19.94 -15.04
C ALA A 216 13.90 20.47 -16.28
N HIS A 217 12.62 20.84 -16.13
CA HIS A 217 11.77 21.39 -17.19
C HIS A 217 11.55 22.91 -17.06
N GLY A 218 12.50 23.60 -16.41
CA GLY A 218 12.49 25.06 -16.31
C GLY A 218 11.49 25.64 -15.29
N GLY A 219 10.90 24.79 -14.48
CA GLY A 219 9.99 25.22 -13.41
C GLY A 219 10.75 25.81 -12.21
N PRO A 220 10.08 26.63 -11.37
CA PRO A 220 10.68 27.25 -10.20
C PRO A 220 10.85 26.27 -9.05
N GLN A 221 11.63 26.68 -8.06
CA GLN A 221 11.52 26.11 -6.72
C GLN A 221 10.15 26.50 -6.14
N ALA A 222 9.29 25.53 -5.89
CA ALA A 222 7.96 25.78 -5.37
C ALA A 222 7.99 25.93 -3.82
N ASP A 223 7.09 26.78 -3.28
CA ASP A 223 6.78 26.83 -1.84
C ASP A 223 5.90 25.62 -1.48
N VAL A 224 6.52 24.53 -1.06
CA VAL A 224 5.83 23.26 -0.78
C VAL A 224 5.33 23.21 0.64
N ARG A 225 4.06 22.89 0.80
CA ARG A 225 3.43 22.73 2.12
C ARG A 225 2.81 21.36 2.25
N VAL A 226 3.47 20.51 3.02
CA VAL A 226 2.96 19.17 3.33
C VAL A 226 1.76 19.27 4.28
N GLN A 227 0.62 18.75 3.84
CA GLN A 227 -0.62 18.70 4.61
C GLN A 227 -0.81 17.30 5.18
N ARG A 228 -1.04 17.17 6.49
CA ARG A 228 -1.30 15.88 7.15
C ARG A 228 -2.73 15.40 6.90
N THR A 229 -3.05 15.18 5.65
CA THR A 229 -4.37 14.72 5.19
C THR A 229 -4.22 13.78 3.99
N SER A 230 -5.32 13.21 3.52
CA SER A 230 -5.37 12.41 2.28
C SER A 230 -5.27 13.31 1.04
N ARG A 231 -5.14 12.71 -0.13
CA ARG A 231 -5.16 13.46 -1.41
C ARG A 231 -6.48 14.19 -1.63
N GLU A 232 -7.60 13.58 -1.26
CA GLU A 232 -8.91 14.23 -1.30
C GLU A 232 -8.97 15.44 -0.36
N GLY A 233 -8.32 15.34 0.80
CA GLY A 233 -8.17 16.46 1.72
C GLY A 233 -7.34 17.59 1.11
N VAL A 234 -6.25 17.26 0.40
CA VAL A 234 -5.46 18.25 -0.35
C VAL A 234 -6.34 18.90 -1.44
N MET A 235 -7.10 18.13 -2.22
CA MET A 235 -8.01 18.68 -3.24
C MET A 235 -9.09 19.59 -2.62
N SER A 236 -9.58 19.24 -1.43
CA SER A 236 -10.52 20.10 -0.70
C SER A 236 -9.90 21.43 -0.28
N LEU A 237 -8.62 21.45 0.13
CA LEU A 237 -7.87 22.67 0.42
C LEU A 237 -7.62 23.49 -0.84
N VAL A 238 -7.34 22.84 -1.98
CA VAL A 238 -7.25 23.53 -3.28
C VAL A 238 -8.58 24.17 -3.63
N ALA A 239 -9.69 23.46 -3.53
CA ALA A 239 -11.04 24.01 -3.78
C ALA A 239 -11.36 25.22 -2.90
N ALA A 240 -10.84 25.23 -1.65
CA ALA A 240 -10.97 26.37 -0.73
C ALA A 240 -10.00 27.53 -1.01
N GLY A 241 -9.13 27.43 -2.02
CA GLY A 241 -8.19 28.49 -2.39
C GLY A 241 -6.94 28.59 -1.50
N VAL A 242 -6.60 27.53 -0.74
CA VAL A 242 -5.43 27.54 0.16
C VAL A 242 -4.12 27.45 -0.64
N GLY A 243 -4.14 26.85 -1.82
CA GLY A 243 -2.98 26.69 -2.68
C GLY A 243 -3.28 25.88 -3.94
N LEU A 244 -2.24 25.42 -4.60
CA LEU A 244 -2.29 24.57 -5.80
C LEU A 244 -1.86 23.15 -5.44
N ALA A 245 -2.11 22.18 -6.33
CA ALA A 245 -1.55 20.83 -6.18
C ALA A 245 -1.19 20.24 -7.55
N LEU A 246 -0.33 19.23 -7.60
CA LEU A 246 -0.14 18.39 -8.77
C LEU A 246 -0.96 17.12 -8.61
N ALA A 247 -1.65 16.73 -9.66
CA ALA A 247 -2.50 15.56 -9.68
C ALA A 247 -2.31 14.79 -11.00
N PRO A 248 -2.24 13.46 -10.98
CA PRO A 248 -2.37 12.69 -12.20
C PRO A 248 -3.79 12.80 -12.76
N GLU A 249 -3.94 12.59 -14.07
CA GLU A 249 -5.23 12.70 -14.76
C GLU A 249 -6.32 11.81 -14.15
N SER A 250 -5.95 10.61 -13.70
CA SER A 250 -6.87 9.69 -13.02
C SER A 250 -7.47 10.28 -11.74
N LEU A 251 -6.71 11.06 -10.98
CA LEU A 251 -7.20 11.75 -9.78
C LEU A 251 -8.13 12.91 -10.18
N ALA A 252 -7.82 13.63 -11.27
CA ALA A 252 -8.66 14.71 -11.77
C ALA A 252 -10.08 14.22 -12.09
N ALA A 253 -10.20 13.05 -12.71
CA ALA A 253 -11.49 12.43 -13.01
C ALA A 253 -12.32 12.06 -11.77
N ALA A 254 -11.69 11.95 -10.59
CA ALA A 254 -12.36 11.64 -9.33
C ALA A 254 -12.76 12.86 -8.51
N CYS A 255 -12.27 14.07 -8.89
CA CYS A 255 -12.49 15.29 -8.15
C CYS A 255 -13.85 15.96 -8.49
N GLY A 256 -14.44 16.58 -7.48
CA GLY A 256 -15.67 17.37 -7.66
C GLY A 256 -15.44 18.74 -8.32
N PRO A 257 -16.52 19.48 -8.57
CA PRO A 257 -16.51 20.72 -9.37
C PRO A 257 -15.77 21.92 -8.74
N GLY A 258 -15.27 21.78 -7.52
CA GLY A 258 -14.54 22.84 -6.80
C GLY A 258 -13.09 23.05 -7.26
N VAL A 259 -12.56 22.14 -8.09
CA VAL A 259 -11.17 22.16 -8.56
C VAL A 259 -11.15 22.16 -10.08
N THR A 260 -10.29 22.98 -10.66
CA THR A 260 -10.01 23.02 -12.10
C THR A 260 -8.61 22.45 -12.33
N PHE A 261 -8.47 21.65 -13.37
CA PHE A 261 -7.22 21.00 -13.75
C PHE A 261 -6.69 21.57 -15.05
N THR A 262 -5.44 21.98 -15.04
CA THR A 262 -4.74 22.60 -16.17
C THR A 262 -3.54 21.76 -16.55
N PRO A 263 -3.31 21.45 -17.84
CA PRO A 263 -2.11 20.76 -18.29
C PRO A 263 -0.84 21.48 -17.86
N LEU A 264 0.19 20.71 -17.51
CA LEU A 264 1.53 21.27 -17.30
C LEU A 264 2.19 21.60 -18.65
N PRO A 265 3.25 22.44 -18.66
CA PRO A 265 3.97 22.77 -19.87
C PRO A 265 4.43 21.54 -20.66
N GLU A 266 4.47 21.67 -21.98
CA GLU A 266 4.92 20.60 -22.87
C GLU A 266 6.30 20.06 -22.49
N GLY A 267 6.47 18.73 -22.62
CA GLY A 267 7.71 18.05 -22.31
C GLY A 267 7.83 17.61 -20.84
N PHE A 268 6.91 17.99 -19.95
CA PHE A 268 6.92 17.46 -18.58
C PHE A 268 6.66 15.95 -18.60
N PRO A 269 7.52 15.13 -17.92
CA PRO A 269 7.39 13.68 -17.99
C PRO A 269 6.07 13.22 -17.37
N PRO A 270 5.34 12.32 -18.03
CA PRO A 270 4.12 11.76 -17.48
C PRO A 270 4.42 10.88 -16.27
N LEU A 271 3.43 10.70 -15.41
CA LEU A 271 3.46 9.66 -14.39
C LEU A 271 3.39 8.30 -15.08
N ARG A 272 4.45 7.52 -14.98
CA ARG A 272 4.49 6.13 -15.45
C ARG A 272 4.09 5.21 -14.32
N LEU A 273 3.00 4.48 -14.45
CA LEU A 273 2.49 3.56 -13.45
C LEU A 273 2.96 2.13 -13.71
N ALA A 274 3.32 1.44 -12.67
CA ALA A 274 3.69 0.04 -12.69
C ALA A 274 2.99 -0.76 -11.60
N ALA A 275 2.74 -2.03 -11.88
CA ALA A 275 2.51 -3.03 -10.86
C ALA A 275 3.86 -3.64 -10.47
N VAL A 276 4.10 -3.78 -9.16
CA VAL A 276 5.29 -4.43 -8.60
C VAL A 276 4.89 -5.53 -7.63
N TRP A 277 5.61 -6.65 -7.66
CA TRP A 277 5.35 -7.80 -6.79
C TRP A 277 6.65 -8.56 -6.52
N LEU A 278 6.61 -9.43 -5.51
CA LEU A 278 7.76 -10.29 -5.20
C LEU A 278 7.82 -11.47 -6.19
N GLY A 279 8.94 -11.63 -6.88
CA GLY A 279 9.18 -12.74 -7.80
C GLY A 279 9.04 -14.10 -7.09
N GLY A 280 8.46 -15.08 -7.80
CA GLY A 280 8.22 -16.41 -7.22
C GLY A 280 7.09 -16.47 -6.19
N ALA A 281 6.28 -15.41 -6.03
CA ALA A 281 5.11 -15.44 -5.17
C ALA A 281 4.10 -16.50 -5.64
N ASP A 282 3.69 -17.38 -4.73
CA ASP A 282 2.80 -18.51 -5.04
C ASP A 282 1.32 -18.20 -4.76
N ASN A 283 0.89 -16.96 -4.93
CA ASN A 283 -0.52 -16.57 -4.83
C ASN A 283 -1.22 -16.69 -6.20
N PRO A 284 -2.15 -17.65 -6.40
CA PRO A 284 -2.86 -17.82 -7.67
C PRO A 284 -3.72 -16.59 -8.04
N ALA A 285 -4.30 -15.89 -7.04
CA ALA A 285 -5.05 -14.67 -7.27
C ALA A 285 -4.16 -13.55 -7.83
N LEU A 286 -2.91 -13.43 -7.32
CA LEU A 286 -1.92 -12.52 -7.87
C LEU A 286 -1.55 -12.90 -9.31
N ARG A 287 -1.24 -14.16 -9.59
CA ARG A 287 -0.90 -14.61 -10.95
C ARG A 287 -2.01 -14.27 -11.94
N ARG A 288 -3.26 -14.49 -11.56
CA ARG A 288 -4.43 -14.16 -12.38
C ARG A 288 -4.58 -12.65 -12.56
N PHE A 289 -4.36 -11.86 -11.51
CA PHE A 289 -4.38 -10.41 -11.58
C PHE A 289 -3.30 -9.88 -12.53
N ILE A 290 -2.06 -10.35 -12.40
CA ILE A 290 -0.96 -9.97 -13.31
C ILE A 290 -1.25 -10.37 -14.76
N SER A 291 -1.88 -11.52 -14.98
CA SER A 291 -2.30 -11.93 -16.32
C SER A 291 -3.33 -10.97 -16.92
N GLN A 292 -4.29 -10.50 -16.13
CA GLN A 292 -5.25 -9.49 -16.57
C GLN A 292 -4.62 -8.12 -16.80
N LEU A 293 -3.68 -7.70 -15.95
CA LEU A 293 -2.91 -6.48 -16.18
C LEU A 293 -2.18 -6.53 -17.52
N ARG A 294 -1.52 -7.66 -17.85
CA ARG A 294 -0.84 -7.84 -19.15
C ARG A 294 -1.79 -7.73 -20.33
N LEU A 295 -2.98 -8.33 -20.23
CA LEU A 295 -4.00 -8.23 -21.28
C LEU A 295 -4.51 -6.78 -21.43
N ALA A 296 -4.75 -6.09 -20.33
CA ALA A 296 -5.20 -4.71 -20.35
C ALA A 296 -4.16 -3.76 -20.98
N VAL A 297 -2.88 -3.95 -20.67
CA VAL A 297 -1.78 -3.15 -21.27
C VAL A 297 -1.66 -3.37 -22.77
N GLN A 298 -1.99 -4.57 -23.28
CA GLN A 298 -1.96 -4.89 -24.71
C GLN A 298 -3.20 -4.40 -25.48
N ALA A 299 -4.27 -4.05 -24.78
CA ALA A 299 -5.50 -3.56 -25.39
C ALA A 299 -5.37 -2.08 -25.82
N PRO A 300 -5.73 -1.69 -27.05
CA PRO A 300 -5.59 -0.31 -27.53
C PRO A 300 -6.41 0.72 -26.75
N ALA A 301 -7.39 0.30 -25.97
CA ALA A 301 -8.28 1.18 -25.19
C ALA A 301 -7.64 1.85 -23.96
N VAL A 302 -6.49 1.40 -23.48
CA VAL A 302 -5.80 1.99 -22.30
C VAL A 302 -5.09 3.30 -22.68
N HIS A 303 -4.88 3.56 -23.97
CA HIS A 303 -4.17 4.75 -24.48
C HIS A 303 -5.10 5.91 -24.87
N SER A 304 -6.42 5.79 -24.70
CA SER A 304 -7.40 6.74 -25.26
C SER A 304 -8.28 7.43 -24.18
N PHE A 305 -7.72 7.84 -23.06
CA PHE A 305 -8.45 8.76 -22.17
C PHE A 305 -8.07 10.24 -22.38
N ALA A 306 -7.36 10.55 -23.48
CA ALA A 306 -6.95 11.92 -23.83
C ALA A 306 -7.87 12.61 -24.83
N ALA A 307 -9.04 12.04 -25.19
CA ALA A 307 -9.93 12.63 -26.18
C ALA A 307 -11.39 12.18 -26.00
N GLU A 308 -12.09 12.74 -25.01
CA GLU A 308 -13.54 13.03 -25.07
C GLU A 308 -13.90 14.10 -24.03
#